data_84ab93bb03354849f5aac5bf8daee6cf
#
_entry.id   84ab93bb03354849f5aac5bf8daee6cf
#
_cell.length_a   1.000
_cell.length_b   1.000
_cell.length_c   1.000
_cell.angle_alpha   90.00
_cell.angle_beta   90.00
_cell.angle_gamma   90.00
#
_symmetry.space_group_name_H-M   'P 1'
#
loop_
_entity.id
_entity.type
_entity.pdbx_description
1 polymer ?
#
loop_
_entity_poly.entity_id
_entity_poly.type
_entity_poly.pdbx_seq_one_letter_code
_entity_poly.pdbx_strand_id
1 'polypeptide(L)'
;PSYDPNHTPATGESVDFCPSLWGGKDWPPAAYNPDTGLVYIPANDNHCGVIEGREVTYMPGSSYTGARTEFTLREPEGNIGEIQAWNMDSGEKVWSVEFESHNWGGILTTAGNLIFSGGTSDRFFRAHDASTGEELWRFRTNSGIIGVPSTYSVNGKQYVAIQSGWGVDAAGMTARIDQQRGTRTFVPQGGVVWVFALPD
;
A
#
# COMPACT_ATOMS: atom_id res chain seq x y z
N PRO A 1 5.94 -6.74 -21.19
CA PRO A 1 6.91 -6.39 -20.15
C PRO A 1 8.32 -6.63 -20.67
N SER A 2 9.22 -5.70 -20.40
CA SER A 2 10.64 -5.85 -20.67
C SER A 2 11.33 -6.37 -19.40
N TYR A 3 12.34 -7.22 -19.57
CA TYR A 3 13.21 -7.66 -18.48
C TYR A 3 14.67 -7.60 -18.96
N ASP A 4 15.58 -7.40 -18.03
CA ASP A 4 17.01 -7.49 -18.32
C ASP A 4 17.51 -8.89 -17.95
N PRO A 5 17.96 -9.71 -18.93
CA PRO A 5 18.45 -11.06 -18.66
C PRO A 5 19.70 -11.07 -17.78
N ASN A 6 20.45 -9.96 -17.69
CA ASN A 6 21.62 -9.84 -16.83
C ASN A 6 21.24 -9.63 -15.35
N HIS A 7 19.98 -9.34 -15.05
CA HIS A 7 19.44 -9.22 -13.70
C HIS A 7 18.64 -10.47 -13.25
N THR A 8 19.03 -11.64 -13.75
CA THR A 8 18.45 -12.91 -13.31
C THR A 8 19.37 -13.55 -12.26
N PRO A 9 18.90 -13.70 -11.01
CA PRO A 9 19.73 -14.29 -9.95
C PRO A 9 19.99 -15.77 -10.22
N ALA A 10 21.24 -16.21 -9.99
CA ALA A 10 21.63 -17.61 -9.99
C ALA A 10 22.24 -18.00 -8.64
N THR A 11 22.44 -19.30 -8.40
CA THR A 11 23.06 -19.77 -7.16
C THR A 11 24.46 -19.18 -6.99
N GLY A 12 24.67 -18.46 -5.88
CA GLY A 12 25.91 -17.76 -5.58
C GLY A 12 26.06 -16.40 -6.23
N GLU A 13 25.04 -15.93 -6.96
CA GLU A 13 25.02 -14.61 -7.61
C GLU A 13 23.99 -13.70 -6.94
N SER A 14 24.33 -12.42 -6.81
CA SER A 14 23.47 -11.37 -6.28
C SER A 14 23.11 -10.39 -7.38
N VAL A 15 21.86 -9.95 -7.39
CA VAL A 15 21.37 -8.88 -8.28
C VAL A 15 20.54 -7.88 -7.51
N ASP A 16 20.66 -6.60 -7.88
CA ASP A 16 19.83 -5.51 -7.39
C ASP A 16 18.58 -5.39 -8.25
N PHE A 17 17.45 -5.03 -7.65
CA PHE A 17 16.21 -4.83 -8.38
C PHE A 17 15.28 -3.83 -7.68
N CYS A 18 14.47 -3.11 -8.45
CA CYS A 18 13.47 -2.17 -7.96
C CYS A 18 12.15 -2.36 -8.76
N PRO A 19 11.01 -2.25 -8.09
CA PRO A 19 10.84 -2.18 -6.63
C PRO A 19 11.31 -3.47 -5.95
N SER A 20 11.39 -3.48 -4.60
CA SER A 20 11.73 -4.70 -3.83
C SER A 20 10.67 -5.79 -4.01
N LEU A 21 10.80 -6.92 -3.30
CA LEU A 21 9.80 -8.00 -3.31
C LEU A 21 8.40 -7.59 -2.86
N TRP A 22 8.24 -6.40 -2.29
CA TRP A 22 6.89 -5.87 -1.99
C TRP A 22 6.14 -5.42 -3.24
N GLY A 23 6.86 -5.23 -4.38
CA GLY A 23 6.28 -4.70 -5.61
C GLY A 23 5.89 -3.22 -5.51
N GLY A 24 5.75 -2.57 -6.63
CA GLY A 24 5.18 -1.21 -6.71
C GLY A 24 3.68 -1.18 -6.40
N LYS A 25 2.99 -2.31 -6.58
CA LYS A 25 1.61 -2.58 -6.23
C LYS A 25 1.48 -4.08 -5.94
N ASP A 26 0.83 -4.42 -4.83
CA ASP A 26 0.58 -5.79 -4.42
C ASP A 26 -0.94 -6.03 -4.24
N TRP A 27 -1.35 -6.94 -3.36
CA TRP A 27 -2.73 -7.38 -3.16
C TRP A 27 -3.75 -6.27 -2.83
N PRO A 28 -3.43 -5.12 -2.17
CA PRO A 28 -4.44 -4.13 -1.84
C PRO A 28 -5.22 -3.68 -3.08
N PRO A 29 -6.56 -3.80 -3.10
CA PRO A 29 -7.34 -3.54 -4.30
C PRO A 29 -7.29 -2.07 -4.72
N ALA A 30 -7.16 -1.86 -6.03
CA ALA A 30 -7.39 -0.59 -6.70
C ALA A 30 -8.90 -0.37 -6.90
N ALA A 31 -9.29 0.86 -7.21
CA ALA A 31 -10.66 1.22 -7.54
C ALA A 31 -10.73 2.01 -8.84
N TYR A 32 -11.78 1.82 -9.63
CA TYR A 32 -12.05 2.58 -10.85
C TYR A 32 -13.32 3.41 -10.69
N ASN A 33 -13.26 4.68 -11.07
CA ASN A 33 -14.42 5.56 -11.09
C ASN A 33 -14.78 5.89 -12.56
N PRO A 34 -15.94 5.45 -13.05
CA PRO A 34 -16.33 5.71 -14.42
C PRO A 34 -16.64 7.18 -14.71
N ASP A 35 -17.02 7.98 -13.70
CA ASP A 35 -17.34 9.39 -13.87
C ASP A 35 -16.08 10.24 -14.09
N THR A 36 -14.94 9.85 -13.52
CA THR A 36 -13.65 10.50 -13.71
C THR A 36 -12.81 9.85 -14.81
N GLY A 37 -13.09 8.59 -15.18
CA GLY A 37 -12.26 7.78 -16.06
C GLY A 37 -10.91 7.37 -15.44
N LEU A 38 -10.78 7.51 -14.09
CA LEU A 38 -9.53 7.25 -13.37
C LEU A 38 -9.55 5.93 -12.62
N VAL A 39 -8.42 5.24 -12.62
CA VAL A 39 -8.11 4.15 -11.71
C VAL A 39 -7.22 4.64 -10.59
N TYR A 40 -7.57 4.33 -9.35
CA TYR A 40 -6.83 4.70 -8.15
C TYR A 40 -6.08 3.49 -7.62
N ILE A 41 -4.77 3.60 -7.51
CA ILE A 41 -3.87 2.49 -7.19
C ILE A 41 -3.17 2.78 -5.88
N PRO A 42 -3.30 1.92 -4.85
CA PRO A 42 -2.42 1.96 -3.69
C PRO A 42 -1.06 1.43 -4.13
N ALA A 43 -0.05 2.28 -4.09
CA ALA A 43 1.27 1.99 -4.60
C ALA A 43 2.37 2.22 -3.55
N ASN A 44 3.54 1.66 -3.82
CA ASN A 44 4.76 1.88 -3.06
C ASN A 44 5.92 2.12 -4.03
N ASP A 45 6.74 3.10 -3.73
CA ASP A 45 7.96 3.42 -4.47
C ASP A 45 9.13 3.61 -3.49
N ASN A 46 10.24 4.13 -3.96
CA ASN A 46 11.44 4.43 -3.16
C ASN A 46 12.07 3.23 -2.46
N HIS A 47 11.73 1.99 -2.85
CA HIS A 47 12.33 0.80 -2.26
C HIS A 47 12.86 -0.16 -3.31
N CYS A 48 14.01 -0.76 -2.99
CA CYS A 48 14.68 -1.75 -3.81
C CYS A 48 15.02 -3.00 -2.98
N GLY A 49 15.52 -4.00 -3.62
CA GLY A 49 15.99 -5.20 -2.99
C GLY A 49 17.27 -5.72 -3.62
N VAL A 50 17.96 -6.55 -2.87
CA VAL A 50 19.01 -7.42 -3.37
C VAL A 50 18.53 -8.86 -3.25
N ILE A 51 18.67 -9.65 -4.27
CA ILE A 51 18.37 -11.08 -4.25
C ILE A 51 19.62 -11.87 -4.55
N GLU A 52 20.00 -12.79 -3.66
CA GLU A 52 21.12 -13.73 -3.81
C GLU A 52 20.56 -15.14 -3.92
N GLY A 53 20.81 -15.81 -5.04
CA GLY A 53 20.41 -17.21 -5.22
C GLY A 53 21.22 -18.14 -4.33
N ARG A 54 20.58 -19.17 -3.74
CA ARG A 54 21.20 -20.15 -2.87
C ARG A 54 20.80 -21.56 -3.23
N GLU A 55 21.68 -22.51 -2.90
CA GLU A 55 21.30 -23.90 -2.92
C GLU A 55 20.11 -24.13 -1.97
N VAL A 56 19.17 -24.93 -2.44
CA VAL A 56 17.92 -25.17 -1.74
C VAL A 56 17.97 -26.52 -1.07
N THR A 57 17.83 -26.52 0.26
CA THR A 57 17.59 -27.73 1.04
C THR A 57 16.16 -27.72 1.56
N TYR A 58 15.36 -28.68 1.14
CA TYR A 58 13.99 -28.79 1.62
C TYR A 58 13.94 -29.09 3.12
N MET A 59 13.24 -28.23 3.87
CA MET A 59 12.91 -28.43 5.28
C MET A 59 11.39 -28.29 5.46
N PRO A 60 10.68 -29.35 5.90
CA PRO A 60 9.24 -29.26 6.14
C PRO A 60 8.89 -28.14 7.12
N GLY A 61 7.86 -27.34 6.80
CA GLY A 61 7.37 -26.26 7.67
C GLY A 61 8.18 -24.96 7.63
N SER A 62 9.23 -24.86 6.79
CA SER A 62 9.98 -23.64 6.58
C SER A 62 9.75 -23.04 5.18
N SER A 63 10.06 -21.75 5.02
CA SER A 63 10.02 -21.08 3.71
C SER A 63 11.02 -21.72 2.75
N TYR A 64 10.61 -21.92 1.50
CA TYR A 64 11.36 -22.58 0.44
C TYR A 64 11.53 -21.66 -0.76
N THR A 65 12.34 -20.62 -0.62
CA THR A 65 12.47 -19.58 -1.64
C THR A 65 13.71 -19.73 -2.54
N GLY A 66 14.71 -20.48 -2.12
CA GLY A 66 15.98 -20.64 -2.87
C GLY A 66 16.79 -19.34 -2.95
N ALA A 67 16.47 -18.34 -2.15
CA ALA A 67 17.14 -17.06 -2.19
C ALA A 67 17.20 -16.40 -0.80
N ARG A 68 18.23 -15.59 -0.61
CA ARG A 68 18.28 -14.54 0.42
C ARG A 68 17.89 -13.22 -0.22
N THR A 69 17.08 -12.44 0.47
CA THR A 69 16.66 -11.13 0.01
C THR A 69 16.97 -10.06 1.06
N GLU A 70 17.40 -8.90 0.60
CA GLU A 70 17.58 -7.72 1.42
C GLU A 70 16.66 -6.61 0.92
N PHE A 71 16.24 -5.73 1.83
CA PHE A 71 15.42 -4.56 1.55
C PHE A 71 16.25 -3.30 1.74
N THR A 72 16.14 -2.36 0.81
CA THR A 72 16.82 -1.07 0.87
C THR A 72 15.89 0.05 0.45
N LEU A 73 16.09 1.26 0.98
CA LEU A 73 15.47 2.48 0.48
C LEU A 73 16.47 3.19 -0.44
N ARG A 74 16.00 3.73 -1.57
CA ARG A 74 16.82 4.58 -2.45
C ARG A 74 17.13 5.91 -1.77
N GLU A 75 16.11 6.50 -1.14
CA GLU A 75 16.17 7.73 -0.38
C GLU A 75 15.60 7.48 1.02
N PRO A 76 16.43 7.34 2.07
CA PRO A 76 15.93 7.01 3.41
C PRO A 76 14.87 7.97 3.95
N GLU A 77 14.98 9.26 3.65
CA GLU A 77 14.03 10.30 4.08
C GLU A 77 12.87 10.51 3.10
N GLY A 78 12.87 9.83 1.95
CA GLY A 78 11.85 9.96 0.91
C GLY A 78 10.54 9.26 1.27
N ASN A 79 9.44 9.68 0.65
CA ASN A 79 8.15 9.01 0.76
C ASN A 79 8.21 7.61 0.14
N ILE A 80 7.36 6.70 0.62
CA ILE A 80 7.32 5.30 0.20
C ILE A 80 5.95 4.93 -0.34
N GLY A 81 4.91 5.16 0.44
CA GLY A 81 3.54 4.86 0.03
C GLY A 81 2.94 5.96 -0.83
N GLU A 82 2.09 5.57 -1.76
CA GLU A 82 1.37 6.50 -2.64
C GLU A 82 -0.08 6.06 -2.83
N ILE A 83 -0.93 7.02 -3.18
CA ILE A 83 -2.14 6.78 -3.96
C ILE A 83 -1.89 7.42 -5.31
N GLN A 84 -1.96 6.65 -6.37
CA GLN A 84 -1.79 7.13 -7.73
C GLN A 84 -3.12 7.09 -8.48
N ALA A 85 -3.46 8.15 -9.20
CA ALA A 85 -4.60 8.18 -10.11
C ALA A 85 -4.11 8.18 -11.56
N TRP A 86 -4.58 7.22 -12.32
CA TRP A 86 -4.20 7.02 -13.70
C TRP A 86 -5.41 7.10 -14.62
N ASN A 87 -5.30 7.85 -15.70
CA ASN A 87 -6.31 7.88 -16.74
C ASN A 87 -6.23 6.57 -17.55
N MET A 88 -7.37 5.86 -17.68
CA MET A 88 -7.40 4.55 -18.34
C MET A 88 -7.29 4.66 -19.86
N ASP A 89 -7.67 5.78 -20.45
CA ASP A 89 -7.65 5.96 -21.90
C ASP A 89 -6.27 6.41 -22.39
N SER A 90 -5.64 7.37 -21.68
CA SER A 90 -4.31 7.88 -22.05
C SER A 90 -3.15 7.09 -21.47
N GLY A 91 -3.36 6.36 -20.37
CA GLY A 91 -2.31 5.68 -19.61
C GLY A 91 -1.38 6.64 -18.86
N GLU A 92 -1.82 7.87 -18.61
CA GLU A 92 -1.04 8.89 -17.90
C GLU A 92 -1.44 8.97 -16.42
N LYS A 93 -0.44 9.19 -15.55
CA LYS A 93 -0.66 9.50 -14.14
C LYS A 93 -1.13 10.96 -14.02
N VAL A 94 -2.38 11.13 -13.53
CA VAL A 94 -3.03 12.44 -13.41
C VAL A 94 -2.61 13.15 -12.13
N TRP A 95 -2.60 12.41 -11.01
CA TRP A 95 -2.14 12.92 -9.73
C TRP A 95 -1.61 11.79 -8.83
N SER A 96 -0.85 12.14 -7.81
CA SER A 96 -0.46 11.24 -6.73
C SER A 96 -0.48 11.96 -5.38
N VAL A 97 -0.79 11.19 -4.32
CA VAL A 97 -0.65 11.58 -2.92
C VAL A 97 0.39 10.67 -2.30
N GLU A 98 1.39 11.25 -1.65
CA GLU A 98 2.54 10.54 -1.11
C GLU A 98 2.48 10.44 0.41
N PHE A 99 3.05 9.35 0.96
CA PHE A 99 3.12 9.06 2.39
C PHE A 99 4.53 8.63 2.81
N GLU A 100 4.95 9.05 3.98
CA GLU A 100 6.25 8.64 4.55
C GLU A 100 6.33 7.12 4.79
N SER A 101 5.23 6.49 5.19
CA SER A 101 5.15 5.03 5.35
C SER A 101 4.72 4.34 4.05
N HIS A 102 4.92 3.03 3.99
CA HIS A 102 4.30 2.22 2.95
C HIS A 102 2.76 2.33 2.99
N ASN A 103 2.12 2.10 1.86
CA ASN A 103 0.66 2.01 1.72
C ASN A 103 0.24 0.55 1.50
N TRP A 104 -0.46 -0.03 2.48
CA TRP A 104 -0.88 -1.44 2.45
C TRP A 104 -2.40 -1.62 2.62
N GLY A 105 -3.18 -0.60 2.26
CA GLY A 105 -4.65 -0.60 2.31
C GLY A 105 -5.30 -0.49 0.95
N GLY A 106 -6.51 -1.04 0.84
CA GLY A 106 -7.32 -0.92 -0.37
C GLY A 106 -7.98 0.45 -0.51
N ILE A 107 -8.48 0.74 -1.71
CA ILE A 107 -9.18 1.97 -2.05
C ILE A 107 -10.64 1.66 -2.39
N LEU A 108 -11.55 2.51 -1.91
CA LEU A 108 -12.96 2.58 -2.31
C LEU A 108 -13.20 3.89 -3.04
N THR A 109 -13.90 3.87 -4.18
CA THR A 109 -14.44 5.08 -4.82
C THR A 109 -15.96 5.09 -4.76
N THR A 110 -16.53 6.28 -4.82
CA THR A 110 -17.99 6.50 -4.78
C THR A 110 -18.43 7.43 -5.90
N ALA A 111 -19.71 7.36 -6.28
CA ALA A 111 -20.32 8.26 -7.25
C ALA A 111 -20.35 9.75 -6.78
N GLY A 112 -20.12 10.01 -5.51
CA GLY A 112 -19.98 11.38 -4.97
C GLY A 112 -18.59 12.00 -5.17
N ASN A 113 -17.80 11.52 -6.12
CA ASN A 113 -16.43 12.00 -6.43
C ASN A 113 -15.46 11.88 -5.23
N LEU A 114 -15.62 10.86 -4.39
CA LEU A 114 -14.74 10.60 -3.26
C LEU A 114 -13.99 9.28 -3.44
N ILE A 115 -12.74 9.25 -2.97
CA ILE A 115 -12.03 8.02 -2.68
C ILE A 115 -11.77 7.92 -1.18
N PHE A 116 -11.89 6.71 -0.65
CA PHE A 116 -11.57 6.39 0.74
C PHE A 116 -10.40 5.43 0.80
N SER A 117 -9.44 5.71 1.67
CA SER A 117 -8.23 4.91 1.81
C SER A 117 -7.70 4.92 3.26
N GLY A 118 -6.97 3.89 3.58
CA GLY A 118 -6.08 3.79 4.73
C GLY A 118 -4.74 3.23 4.26
N GLY A 119 -4.10 2.39 5.05
CA GLY A 119 -2.93 1.61 4.61
C GLY A 119 -1.60 2.14 5.11
N THR A 120 -1.59 3.26 5.80
CA THR A 120 -0.38 3.89 6.33
C THR A 120 -0.22 3.67 7.84
N SER A 121 1.02 3.70 8.34
CA SER A 121 1.34 3.48 9.75
C SER A 121 0.85 4.60 10.68
N ASP A 122 0.48 5.76 10.14
CA ASP A 122 -0.08 6.90 10.89
C ASP A 122 -1.52 6.69 11.37
N ARG A 123 -2.18 5.62 10.89
CA ARG A 123 -3.51 5.16 11.30
C ARG A 123 -4.67 6.03 10.83
N PHE A 124 -4.45 6.90 9.85
CA PHE A 124 -5.54 7.71 9.33
C PHE A 124 -6.36 6.97 8.27
N PHE A 125 -7.68 6.98 8.44
CA PHE A 125 -8.64 6.73 7.40
C PHE A 125 -8.99 8.07 6.76
N ARG A 126 -8.86 8.17 5.44
CA ARG A 126 -8.92 9.43 4.69
C ARG A 126 -9.99 9.39 3.63
N ALA A 127 -10.56 10.56 3.34
CA ALA A 127 -11.33 10.81 2.14
C ALA A 127 -10.61 11.87 1.30
N HIS A 128 -10.45 11.59 0.02
CA HIS A 128 -9.87 12.52 -0.95
C HIS A 128 -10.88 12.82 -2.05
N ASP A 129 -10.78 13.99 -2.67
CA ASP A 129 -11.43 14.27 -3.94
C ASP A 129 -10.86 13.35 -5.03
N ALA A 130 -11.73 12.66 -5.73
CA ALA A 130 -11.33 11.65 -6.71
C ALA A 130 -10.67 12.28 -7.96
N SER A 131 -10.99 13.52 -8.29
CA SER A 131 -10.46 14.21 -9.48
C SER A 131 -9.09 14.83 -9.22
N THR A 132 -8.80 15.28 -8.00
CA THR A 132 -7.62 16.07 -7.67
C THR A 132 -6.64 15.41 -6.69
N GLY A 133 -7.10 14.44 -5.89
CA GLY A 133 -6.33 13.85 -4.81
C GLY A 133 -6.27 14.70 -3.53
N GLU A 134 -6.94 15.87 -3.49
CA GLU A 134 -7.00 16.72 -2.30
C GLU A 134 -7.61 15.96 -1.11
N GLU A 135 -6.93 15.97 0.05
CA GLU A 135 -7.47 15.39 1.29
C GLU A 135 -8.59 16.29 1.84
N LEU A 136 -9.82 15.78 1.83
CA LEU A 136 -11.00 16.50 2.29
C LEU A 136 -11.34 16.20 3.74
N TRP A 137 -10.99 15.00 4.21
CA TRP A 137 -11.29 14.54 5.55
C TRP A 137 -10.36 13.42 5.98
N ARG A 138 -10.10 13.34 7.29
CA ARG A 138 -9.40 12.20 7.89
C ARG A 138 -9.87 11.93 9.32
N PHE A 139 -9.77 10.67 9.71
CA PHE A 139 -10.06 10.19 11.06
C PHE A 139 -8.98 9.22 11.52
N ARG A 140 -8.45 9.44 12.71
CA ARG A 140 -7.41 8.56 13.27
C ARG A 140 -8.05 7.37 13.99
N THR A 141 -7.80 6.17 13.49
CA THR A 141 -8.30 4.92 14.06
C THR A 141 -7.40 4.42 15.21
N ASN A 142 -7.88 3.37 15.91
CA ASN A 142 -7.13 2.74 17.00
C ASN A 142 -5.85 2.02 16.56
N SER A 143 -5.80 1.54 15.32
CA SER A 143 -4.69 0.78 14.72
C SER A 143 -4.45 1.26 13.30
N GLY A 144 -3.43 0.72 12.61
CA GLY A 144 -3.30 0.85 11.16
C GLY A 144 -4.49 0.22 10.42
N ILE A 145 -4.55 0.40 9.12
CA ILE A 145 -5.68 -0.05 8.31
C ILE A 145 -5.16 -0.86 7.12
N ILE A 146 -5.36 -2.18 7.15
CA ILE A 146 -5.14 -3.05 5.99
C ILE A 146 -6.45 -3.55 5.39
N GLY A 147 -7.57 -3.32 6.10
CA GLY A 147 -8.89 -3.65 5.59
C GLY A 147 -9.26 -2.84 4.35
N VAL A 148 -10.17 -3.39 3.54
CA VAL A 148 -10.70 -2.71 2.36
C VAL A 148 -11.95 -1.95 2.76
N PRO A 149 -12.05 -0.63 2.47
CA PRO A 149 -13.28 0.11 2.72
C PRO A 149 -14.45 -0.44 1.92
N SER A 150 -15.62 -0.42 2.51
CA SER A 150 -16.87 -0.76 1.82
C SER A 150 -17.93 0.30 2.07
N THR A 151 -18.90 0.43 1.16
CA THR A 151 -20.03 1.35 1.31
C THR A 151 -21.35 0.61 1.16
N TYR A 152 -22.35 1.06 1.91
CA TYR A 152 -23.70 0.55 1.88
C TYR A 152 -24.71 1.64 2.24
N SER A 153 -25.97 1.42 1.97
CA SER A 153 -27.05 2.36 2.28
C SER A 153 -28.13 1.70 3.12
N VAL A 154 -28.62 2.42 4.14
CA VAL A 154 -29.74 2.01 4.98
C VAL A 154 -30.70 3.18 5.11
N ASN A 155 -31.98 2.97 4.75
CA ASN A 155 -33.02 4.00 4.79
C ASN A 155 -32.64 5.30 4.04
N GLY A 156 -31.95 5.16 2.91
CA GLY A 156 -31.51 6.29 2.09
C GLY A 156 -30.24 7.01 2.60
N LYS A 157 -29.70 6.65 3.76
CA LYS A 157 -28.45 7.19 4.29
C LYS A 157 -27.28 6.28 3.91
N GLN A 158 -26.23 6.87 3.32
CA GLN A 158 -25.00 6.16 2.98
C GLN A 158 -24.06 6.05 4.17
N TYR A 159 -23.42 4.89 4.27
CA TYR A 159 -22.40 4.58 5.27
C TYR A 159 -21.14 4.07 4.57
N VAL A 160 -19.99 4.38 5.16
CA VAL A 160 -18.70 3.82 4.80
C VAL A 160 -18.15 3.05 5.99
N ALA A 161 -17.84 1.78 5.80
CA ALA A 161 -17.29 0.90 6.82
C ALA A 161 -15.85 0.54 6.50
N ILE A 162 -15.02 0.50 7.56
CA ILE A 162 -13.61 0.10 7.46
C ILE A 162 -13.20 -0.71 8.69
N GLN A 163 -12.46 -1.77 8.47
CA GLN A 163 -11.81 -2.53 9.52
C GLN A 163 -10.39 -2.02 9.74
N SER A 164 -10.12 -1.48 10.92
CA SER A 164 -8.74 -1.18 11.35
C SER A 164 -8.10 -2.39 12.01
N GLY A 165 -6.83 -2.58 11.75
CA GLY A 165 -5.97 -3.64 12.26
C GLY A 165 -4.65 -3.61 11.49
N TRP A 166 -3.53 -3.82 12.16
CA TRP A 166 -2.20 -3.82 11.55
C TRP A 166 -1.66 -5.24 11.56
N GLY A 167 -1.73 -5.92 10.43
CA GLY A 167 -1.30 -7.31 10.29
C GLY A 167 0.21 -7.48 10.38
N VAL A 168 0.63 -8.73 10.50
CA VAL A 168 2.05 -9.10 10.66
C VAL A 168 2.91 -8.65 9.49
N ASP A 169 2.39 -8.69 8.27
CA ASP A 169 3.13 -8.25 7.07
C ASP A 169 3.37 -6.75 7.10
N ALA A 170 2.33 -5.95 7.34
CA ALA A 170 2.44 -4.50 7.45
C ALA A 170 3.38 -4.07 8.60
N ALA A 171 3.33 -4.78 9.74
CA ALA A 171 4.24 -4.56 10.85
C ALA A 171 5.70 -4.93 10.47
N GLY A 172 5.89 -6.02 9.75
CA GLY A 172 7.19 -6.45 9.24
C GLY A 172 7.80 -5.44 8.26
N MET A 173 6.97 -4.88 7.36
CA MET A 173 7.37 -3.82 6.43
C MET A 173 7.78 -2.55 7.19
N THR A 174 6.96 -2.12 8.17
CA THR A 174 7.28 -0.99 9.05
C THR A 174 8.63 -1.18 9.73
N ALA A 175 8.90 -2.37 10.28
CA ALA A 175 10.16 -2.65 10.96
C ALA A 175 11.37 -2.58 10.02
N ARG A 176 11.25 -2.98 8.76
CA ARG A 176 12.32 -2.87 7.75
C ARG A 176 12.59 -1.41 7.37
N ILE A 177 11.54 -0.61 7.21
CA ILE A 177 11.66 0.83 6.97
C ILE A 177 12.35 1.51 8.15
N ASP A 178 11.91 1.22 9.36
CA ASP A 178 12.50 1.74 10.60
C ASP A 178 14.00 1.39 10.71
N GLN A 179 14.37 0.17 10.35
CA GLN A 179 15.77 -0.26 10.33
C GLN A 179 16.62 0.59 9.36
N GLN A 180 16.10 0.91 8.19
CA GLN A 180 16.80 1.74 7.19
C GLN A 180 16.93 3.20 7.64
N ARG A 181 15.92 3.72 8.33
CA ARG A 181 15.85 5.11 8.81
C ARG A 181 16.44 5.35 10.19
N GLY A 182 16.73 4.29 10.94
CA GLY A 182 17.11 4.41 12.36
C GLY A 182 15.96 4.90 13.25
N THR A 183 14.71 4.66 12.85
CA THR A 183 13.50 5.08 13.55
C THR A 183 12.81 3.93 14.28
N ARG A 184 11.74 4.23 15.00
CA ARG A 184 10.89 3.24 15.63
C ARG A 184 9.43 3.67 15.57
N THR A 185 8.68 3.07 14.70
CA THR A 185 7.25 3.34 14.50
C THR A 185 6.42 2.34 15.31
N PHE A 186 5.53 2.85 16.14
CA PHE A 186 4.60 2.02 16.90
C PHE A 186 3.18 2.14 16.35
N VAL A 187 2.67 1.03 15.84
CA VAL A 187 1.26 0.89 15.46
C VAL A 187 0.59 -0.09 16.41
N PRO A 188 -0.40 0.35 17.22
CA PRO A 188 -1.10 -0.54 18.14
C PRO A 188 -1.73 -1.71 17.40
N GLN A 189 -1.67 -2.90 17.99
CA GLN A 189 -2.41 -4.07 17.50
C GLN A 189 -3.85 -4.00 18.00
N GLY A 190 -4.76 -4.62 17.27
CA GLY A 190 -6.18 -4.70 17.62
C GLY A 190 -7.07 -4.35 16.45
N GLY A 191 -8.24 -4.96 16.39
CA GLY A 191 -9.21 -4.80 15.31
C GLY A 191 -10.47 -4.09 15.79
N VAL A 192 -10.94 -3.10 15.05
CA VAL A 192 -12.23 -2.41 15.24
C VAL A 192 -12.86 -2.20 13.88
N VAL A 193 -14.15 -2.41 13.76
CA VAL A 193 -14.93 -1.97 12.61
C VAL A 193 -15.47 -0.57 12.89
N TRP A 194 -15.02 0.39 12.10
CA TRP A 194 -15.50 1.77 12.12
C TRP A 194 -16.56 1.96 11.05
N VAL A 195 -17.63 2.66 11.39
CA VAL A 195 -18.68 3.01 10.45
C VAL A 195 -18.91 4.52 10.49
N PHE A 196 -18.83 5.13 9.35
CA PHE A 196 -18.99 6.57 9.16
C PHE A 196 -20.22 6.84 8.30
N ALA A 197 -20.90 7.96 8.55
CA ALA A 197 -21.95 8.47 7.72
C ALA A 197 -21.72 9.96 7.45
N LEU A 198 -22.16 10.44 6.30
CA LEU A 198 -22.22 11.88 6.07
C LEU A 198 -23.21 12.51 7.06
N PRO A 199 -22.94 13.72 7.56
CA PRO A 199 -23.92 14.48 8.33
C PRO A 199 -25.17 14.74 7.49
N ASP A 200 -26.32 14.91 8.16
CA ASP A 200 -27.59 15.25 7.52
C ASP A 200 -27.58 16.69 7.00
#